data_965ea1e37e33ea7551a95c5d46014eb1
#
_entry.id   965ea1e37e33ea7551a95c5d46014eb1
#
_cell.length_a   1.000
_cell.length_b   1.000
_cell.length_c   1.000
_cell.angle_alpha   90.00
_cell.angle_beta   90.00
_cell.angle_gamma   90.00
#
_symmetry.space_group_name_H-M   'P 1'
#
loop_
_entity.id
_entity.type
_entity.pdbx_description
1 polymer ?
#
loop_
_entity_poly.entity_id
_entity_poly.type
_entity_poly.pdbx_seq_one_letter_code
_entity_poly.pdbx_strand_id
1 'polypeptide(L)'
;MHAISLLNSWLERNAVIGHRSRQSALLRVVEALLDGGKLALTQLGRARPGNAFIKHHIKAVDRLLGNSHLHNERRGIYAALCATLLARAERPIIVVDWCDCELGRELLILKAAVPIGGRAISLYEEVHPMRRYNNPRTHRQFLQRFHQMVPAHCHPIIVTDAGFRGPWFRDVEALDWDWVGRVRNSIKYFQPETQRWCDIRSLYRDATPRVRHIGLRCLSPRHRYWYRLYLVRAYQRRPGRPRKRKLYSSNDGLYRRLHRAPWLLATSLPHQRGAGALIMRAYKRRMEIEETFRDLKSHRWGFALRYAQTKNSKRLEMLLLIAVLATFILWLLGLAT
;
A
#
# COMPACT_ATOMS: atom_id res chain seq x y z
N MET A 1 -8.16 -0.38 -27.67
CA MET A 1 -7.71 0.90 -28.27
C MET A 1 -8.12 2.11 -27.43
N HIS A 2 -9.38 2.26 -27.01
CA HIS A 2 -9.83 3.44 -26.23
C HIS A 2 -9.04 3.67 -24.92
N ALA A 3 -8.78 2.63 -24.14
CA ALA A 3 -8.03 2.72 -22.88
C ALA A 3 -6.62 3.30 -23.06
N ILE A 4 -5.89 2.85 -24.07
CA ILE A 4 -4.51 3.31 -24.32
C ILE A 4 -4.49 4.74 -24.84
N SER A 5 -5.46 5.15 -25.67
CA SER A 5 -5.60 6.54 -26.10
C SER A 5 -5.85 7.49 -24.93
N LEU A 6 -6.73 7.09 -23.98
CA LEU A 6 -6.97 7.87 -22.75
C LEU A 6 -5.71 8.00 -21.89
N LEU A 7 -4.96 6.89 -21.72
CA LEU A 7 -3.71 6.91 -20.97
C LEU A 7 -2.65 7.77 -21.68
N ASN A 8 -2.55 7.68 -23.01
CA ASN A 8 -1.65 8.52 -23.79
C ASN A 8 -1.95 10.01 -23.59
N SER A 9 -3.22 10.41 -23.75
CA SER A 9 -3.66 11.79 -23.57
C SER A 9 -3.43 12.28 -22.12
N TRP A 10 -3.57 11.40 -21.12
CA TRP A 10 -3.27 11.73 -19.74
C TRP A 10 -1.78 11.96 -19.51
N LEU A 11 -0.90 11.09 -20.06
CA LEU A 11 0.56 11.24 -19.98
C LEU A 11 1.04 12.52 -20.69
N GLU A 12 0.49 12.84 -21.86
CA GLU A 12 0.81 14.07 -22.62
C GLU A 12 0.40 15.33 -21.86
N ARG A 13 -0.81 15.38 -21.34
CA ARG A 13 -1.29 16.54 -20.55
C ARG A 13 -0.45 16.82 -19.31
N ASN A 14 0.10 15.79 -18.69
CA ASN A 14 0.95 15.92 -17.50
C ASN A 14 2.44 16.10 -17.83
N ALA A 15 2.84 15.99 -19.12
CA ALA A 15 4.20 16.15 -19.62
C ALA A 15 5.29 15.41 -18.81
N VAL A 16 4.95 14.22 -18.29
CA VAL A 16 5.81 13.48 -17.33
C VAL A 16 6.88 12.61 -17.98
N ILE A 17 6.81 12.40 -19.30
CA ILE A 17 7.78 11.63 -20.09
C ILE A 17 8.37 12.52 -21.17
N GLY A 18 9.66 12.82 -21.06
CA GLY A 18 10.35 13.79 -21.92
C GLY A 18 10.61 13.33 -23.36
N HIS A 19 10.27 12.08 -23.74
CA HIS A 19 10.52 11.58 -25.10
C HIS A 19 9.41 10.67 -25.61
N ARG A 20 8.89 11.00 -26.77
CA ARG A 20 7.73 10.34 -27.41
C ARG A 20 7.92 8.83 -27.61
N SER A 21 9.11 8.39 -28.00
CA SER A 21 9.38 6.96 -28.20
C SER A 21 9.40 6.18 -26.87
N ARG A 22 9.81 6.80 -25.73
CA ARG A 22 9.71 6.17 -24.41
C ARG A 22 8.26 6.02 -23.97
N GLN A 23 7.46 7.06 -24.18
CA GLN A 23 6.03 7.03 -23.88
C GLN A 23 5.33 5.94 -24.71
N SER A 24 5.55 5.91 -26.02
CA SER A 24 5.01 4.87 -26.90
C SER A 24 5.45 3.46 -26.47
N ALA A 25 6.73 3.29 -26.09
CA ALA A 25 7.22 1.99 -25.62
C ALA A 25 6.53 1.56 -24.31
N LEU A 26 6.32 2.49 -23.36
CA LEU A 26 5.60 2.22 -22.12
C LEU A 26 4.14 1.85 -22.38
N LEU A 27 3.44 2.63 -23.21
CA LEU A 27 2.04 2.39 -23.57
C LEU A 27 1.83 1.00 -24.20
N ARG A 28 2.70 0.58 -25.13
CA ARG A 28 2.63 -0.76 -25.72
C ARG A 28 2.81 -1.90 -24.72
N VAL A 29 3.56 -1.68 -23.63
CA VAL A 29 3.72 -2.71 -22.59
C VAL A 29 2.56 -2.68 -21.61
N VAL A 30 1.97 -1.51 -21.33
CA VAL A 30 0.71 -1.41 -20.58
C VAL A 30 -0.43 -2.09 -21.35
N GLU A 31 -0.53 -1.86 -22.66
CA GLU A 31 -1.47 -2.53 -23.56
C GLU A 31 -1.31 -4.06 -23.49
N ALA A 32 -0.09 -4.56 -23.65
CA ALA A 32 0.21 -5.98 -23.55
C ALA A 32 -0.22 -6.58 -22.19
N LEU A 33 -0.15 -5.81 -21.09
CA LEU A 33 -0.63 -6.26 -19.78
C LEU A 33 -2.16 -6.29 -19.72
N LEU A 34 -2.83 -5.31 -20.31
CA LEU A 34 -4.30 -5.23 -20.38
C LEU A 34 -4.90 -6.33 -21.27
N ASP A 35 -4.21 -6.71 -22.34
CA ASP A 35 -4.61 -7.78 -23.26
C ASP A 35 -4.35 -9.21 -22.72
N GLY A 36 -4.24 -9.34 -21.39
CA GLY A 36 -4.08 -10.63 -20.70
C GLY A 36 -2.64 -11.04 -20.47
N GLY A 37 -1.68 -10.16 -20.72
CA GLY A 37 -0.27 -10.36 -20.35
C GLY A 37 -0.08 -10.50 -18.83
N LYS A 38 1.09 -10.98 -18.44
CA LYS A 38 1.49 -11.11 -17.03
C LYS A 38 2.74 -10.29 -16.78
N LEU A 39 2.96 -9.84 -15.56
CA LEU A 39 4.13 -9.03 -15.17
C LEU A 39 5.43 -9.87 -15.17
N ALA A 40 5.69 -10.51 -16.30
CA ALA A 40 6.92 -11.23 -16.57
C ALA A 40 7.46 -10.82 -17.93
N LEU A 41 8.76 -10.63 -18.04
CA LEU A 41 9.44 -10.15 -19.25
C LEU A 41 8.97 -10.85 -20.53
N THR A 42 9.00 -12.17 -20.53
CA THR A 42 8.65 -12.99 -21.70
C THR A 42 7.15 -12.97 -22.01
N GLN A 43 6.30 -12.91 -20.99
CA GLN A 43 4.85 -12.87 -21.16
C GLN A 43 4.41 -11.51 -21.73
N LEU A 44 4.92 -10.41 -21.18
CA LEU A 44 4.69 -9.07 -21.73
C LEU A 44 5.20 -8.96 -23.17
N GLY A 45 6.37 -9.53 -23.47
CA GLY A 45 6.91 -9.55 -24.81
C GLY A 45 6.03 -10.33 -25.81
N ARG A 46 5.49 -11.47 -25.39
CA ARG A 46 4.58 -12.29 -26.25
C ARG A 46 3.22 -11.64 -26.47
N ALA A 47 2.70 -10.95 -25.47
CA ALA A 47 1.40 -10.24 -25.55
C ALA A 47 1.51 -8.87 -26.25
N ARG A 48 2.72 -8.37 -26.53
CA ARG A 48 2.92 -7.05 -27.13
C ARG A 48 2.41 -7.02 -28.57
N PRO A 49 1.57 -6.04 -28.94
CA PRO A 49 1.04 -5.94 -30.30
C PRO A 49 2.13 -5.56 -31.32
N GLY A 50 1.96 -6.04 -32.56
CA GLY A 50 2.79 -5.71 -33.74
C GLY A 50 3.28 -6.94 -34.48
N ASN A 51 3.81 -6.74 -35.70
CA ASN A 51 4.20 -7.79 -36.64
C ASN A 51 5.67 -8.24 -36.52
N ALA A 52 6.42 -7.70 -35.54
CA ALA A 52 7.82 -8.08 -35.34
C ALA A 52 7.93 -9.49 -34.72
N PHE A 53 9.06 -10.17 -34.94
CA PHE A 53 9.29 -11.46 -34.27
C PHE A 53 9.25 -11.35 -32.74
N ILE A 54 8.73 -12.37 -32.08
CA ILE A 54 8.57 -12.41 -30.61
C ILE A 54 9.87 -12.07 -29.87
N LYS A 55 11.02 -12.52 -30.37
CA LYS A 55 12.35 -12.18 -29.78
C LYS A 55 12.60 -10.67 -29.72
N HIS A 56 12.14 -9.91 -30.72
CA HIS A 56 12.30 -8.45 -30.74
C HIS A 56 11.34 -7.76 -29.79
N HIS A 57 10.12 -8.28 -29.64
CA HIS A 57 9.16 -7.81 -28.62
C HIS A 57 9.71 -8.03 -27.21
N ILE A 58 10.27 -9.20 -26.90
CA ILE A 58 10.90 -9.49 -25.59
C ILE A 58 12.07 -8.55 -25.34
N LYS A 59 12.97 -8.35 -26.33
CA LYS A 59 14.10 -7.40 -26.22
C LYS A 59 13.61 -5.94 -26.02
N ALA A 60 12.49 -5.56 -26.63
CA ALA A 60 11.93 -4.22 -26.43
C ALA A 60 11.41 -4.01 -24.99
N VAL A 61 10.73 -5.01 -24.43
CA VAL A 61 10.33 -4.97 -23.01
C VAL A 61 11.56 -4.97 -22.10
N ASP A 62 12.57 -5.77 -22.40
CA ASP A 62 13.82 -5.81 -21.64
C ASP A 62 14.51 -4.46 -21.56
N ARG A 63 14.64 -3.77 -22.71
CA ARG A 63 15.18 -2.41 -22.80
C ARG A 63 14.33 -1.40 -22.04
N LEU A 64 12.99 -1.50 -22.09
CA LEU A 64 12.10 -0.63 -21.32
C LEU A 64 12.33 -0.78 -19.81
N LEU A 65 12.39 -2.03 -19.31
CA LEU A 65 12.60 -2.30 -17.89
C LEU A 65 13.97 -1.82 -17.37
N GLY A 66 14.96 -1.70 -18.25
CA GLY A 66 16.30 -1.18 -17.94
C GLY A 66 16.52 0.29 -18.30
N ASN A 67 15.50 1.01 -18.78
CA ASN A 67 15.65 2.38 -19.26
C ASN A 67 15.86 3.38 -18.12
N SER A 68 17.08 3.94 -18.01
CA SER A 68 17.45 4.87 -16.94
C SER A 68 16.65 6.18 -16.95
N HIS A 69 16.33 6.69 -18.12
CA HIS A 69 15.52 7.92 -18.24
C HIS A 69 14.10 7.70 -17.70
N LEU A 70 13.47 6.58 -18.06
CA LEU A 70 12.13 6.25 -17.57
C LEU A 70 12.14 6.01 -16.03
N HIS A 71 13.23 5.44 -15.49
CA HIS A 71 13.40 5.34 -14.03
C HIS A 71 13.41 6.71 -13.35
N ASN A 72 14.05 7.71 -13.96
CA ASN A 72 14.08 9.08 -13.44
C ASN A 72 12.70 9.75 -13.56
N GLU A 73 11.99 9.52 -14.67
CA GLU A 73 10.64 10.06 -14.95
C GLU A 73 9.55 9.41 -14.08
N ARG A 74 9.79 8.22 -13.53
CA ARG A 74 8.82 7.46 -12.72
C ARG A 74 8.20 8.28 -11.60
N ARG A 75 8.97 9.12 -10.90
CA ARG A 75 8.45 9.97 -9.81
C ARG A 75 7.48 11.02 -10.32
N GLY A 76 7.74 11.61 -11.47
CA GLY A 76 6.82 12.55 -12.12
C GLY A 76 5.49 11.89 -12.47
N ILE A 77 5.52 10.64 -12.94
CA ILE A 77 4.29 9.88 -13.23
C ILE A 77 3.48 9.65 -11.94
N TYR A 78 4.12 9.27 -10.82
CA TYR A 78 3.44 9.13 -9.53
C TYR A 78 2.91 10.46 -9.00
N ALA A 79 3.64 11.56 -9.17
CA ALA A 79 3.16 12.89 -8.80
C ALA A 79 1.89 13.28 -9.59
N ALA A 80 1.87 13.01 -10.90
CA ALA A 80 0.69 13.22 -11.73
C ALA A 80 -0.49 12.32 -11.32
N LEU A 81 -0.24 11.06 -10.92
CA LEU A 81 -1.26 10.18 -10.35
C LEU A 81 -1.82 10.75 -9.04
N CYS A 82 -0.97 11.21 -8.13
CA CYS A 82 -1.39 11.87 -6.89
C CYS A 82 -2.25 13.10 -7.18
N ALA A 83 -1.80 13.98 -8.07
CA ALA A 83 -2.55 15.16 -8.46
C ALA A 83 -3.93 14.82 -9.04
N THR A 84 -4.03 13.77 -9.86
CA THR A 84 -5.29 13.33 -10.46
C THR A 84 -6.23 12.68 -9.45
N LEU A 85 -5.72 11.72 -8.66
CA LEU A 85 -6.54 10.91 -7.73
C LEU A 85 -6.94 11.67 -6.47
N LEU A 86 -6.17 12.68 -6.06
CA LEU A 86 -6.38 13.46 -4.85
C LEU A 86 -6.90 14.89 -5.13
N ALA A 87 -7.19 15.23 -6.38
CA ALA A 87 -7.52 16.58 -6.84
C ALA A 87 -8.60 17.31 -6.00
N ARG A 88 -9.57 16.56 -5.45
CA ARG A 88 -10.71 17.09 -4.68
C ARG A 88 -10.71 16.66 -3.21
N ALA A 89 -9.64 16.04 -2.73
CA ALA A 89 -9.60 15.44 -1.41
C ALA A 89 -8.70 16.23 -0.48
N GLU A 90 -9.28 17.01 0.43
CA GLU A 90 -8.52 17.74 1.47
C GLU A 90 -7.92 16.77 2.51
N ARG A 91 -8.68 15.76 2.94
CA ARG A 91 -8.27 14.80 3.96
C ARG A 91 -8.41 13.35 3.48
N PRO A 92 -7.66 12.93 2.44
CA PRO A 92 -7.75 11.58 1.92
C PRO A 92 -7.25 10.54 2.95
N ILE A 93 -7.90 9.38 3.00
CA ILE A 93 -7.36 8.22 3.68
C ILE A 93 -6.35 7.58 2.74
N ILE A 94 -5.09 7.48 3.18
CA ILE A 94 -4.01 6.83 2.44
C ILE A 94 -3.50 5.66 3.26
N VAL A 95 -3.53 4.47 2.68
CA VAL A 95 -3.05 3.25 3.32
C VAL A 95 -1.61 3.01 2.92
N VAL A 96 -0.73 2.73 3.90
CA VAL A 96 0.66 2.37 3.66
C VAL A 96 0.93 0.98 4.23
N ASP A 97 1.51 0.11 3.41
CA ASP A 97 1.83 -1.25 3.84
C ASP A 97 3.03 -1.83 3.08
N TRP A 98 3.67 -2.84 3.69
CA TRP A 98 4.70 -3.64 3.10
C TRP A 98 4.12 -4.91 2.47
N CYS A 99 4.65 -5.29 1.31
CA CYS A 99 4.30 -6.54 0.66
C CYS A 99 5.56 -7.28 0.21
N ASP A 100 5.64 -8.58 0.43
CA ASP A 100 6.66 -9.40 -0.20
C ASP A 100 6.33 -9.63 -1.69
N CYS A 101 7.36 -9.85 -2.50
CA CYS A 101 7.20 -10.18 -3.91
C CYS A 101 7.16 -11.71 -4.14
N GLU A 102 7.25 -12.52 -3.07
CA GLU A 102 7.36 -13.98 -3.07
C GLU A 102 8.50 -14.56 -3.94
N LEU A 103 9.39 -13.72 -4.43
CA LEU A 103 10.60 -14.08 -5.17
C LEU A 103 11.74 -14.37 -4.18
N GLY A 104 11.68 -15.52 -3.48
CA GLY A 104 12.64 -15.87 -2.44
C GLY A 104 12.66 -14.92 -1.24
N ARG A 105 11.68 -14.01 -1.09
CA ARG A 105 11.60 -12.97 -0.06
C ARG A 105 12.79 -11.99 -0.05
N GLU A 106 13.52 -11.87 -1.14
CA GLU A 106 14.69 -10.97 -1.23
C GLU A 106 14.28 -9.51 -1.37
N LEU A 107 13.15 -9.25 -2.04
CA LEU A 107 12.63 -7.91 -2.32
C LEU A 107 11.25 -7.70 -1.71
N LEU A 108 11.03 -6.49 -1.19
CA LEU A 108 9.79 -6.03 -0.60
C LEU A 108 9.32 -4.76 -1.30
N ILE A 109 8.00 -4.62 -1.41
CA ILE A 109 7.35 -3.40 -1.91
C ILE A 109 6.84 -2.62 -0.70
N LEU A 110 7.24 -1.35 -0.58
CA LEU A 110 6.59 -0.38 0.30
C LEU A 110 5.67 0.48 -0.57
N LYS A 111 4.38 0.49 -0.26
CA LYS A 111 3.34 1.09 -1.08
C LYS A 111 2.49 2.05 -0.27
N ALA A 112 2.23 3.24 -0.83
CA ALA A 112 1.16 4.15 -0.43
C ALA A 112 0.04 4.09 -1.48
N ALA A 113 -1.21 3.93 -1.04
CA ALA A 113 -2.35 3.76 -1.93
C ALA A 113 -3.61 4.42 -1.38
N VAL A 114 -4.46 4.93 -2.26
CA VAL A 114 -5.79 5.45 -1.92
C VAL A 114 -6.83 4.35 -2.08
N PRO A 115 -7.63 4.05 -1.03
CA PRO A 115 -8.72 3.09 -1.12
C PRO A 115 -9.87 3.63 -2.01
N ILE A 116 -10.44 2.77 -2.86
CA ILE A 116 -11.47 3.15 -3.84
C ILE A 116 -12.73 2.28 -3.82
N GLY A 117 -12.96 1.52 -2.74
CA GLY A 117 -14.12 0.63 -2.65
C GLY A 117 -13.76 -0.82 -2.98
N GLY A 118 -13.17 -1.53 -2.02
CA GLY A 118 -12.75 -2.93 -2.13
C GLY A 118 -11.36 -3.15 -2.69
N ARG A 119 -10.76 -2.14 -3.32
CA ARG A 119 -9.36 -2.11 -3.82
C ARG A 119 -8.71 -0.78 -3.47
N ALA A 120 -7.41 -0.69 -3.71
CA ALA A 120 -6.66 0.56 -3.55
C ALA A 120 -5.83 0.84 -4.81
N ILE A 121 -5.79 2.11 -5.25
CA ILE A 121 -4.91 2.54 -6.32
C ILE A 121 -3.61 3.05 -5.73
N SER A 122 -2.48 2.58 -6.26
CA SER A 122 -1.16 3.01 -5.83
C SER A 122 -0.93 4.49 -6.16
N LEU A 123 -0.52 5.25 -5.15
CA LEU A 123 -0.05 6.62 -5.27
C LEU A 123 1.46 6.69 -5.36
N TYR A 124 2.17 5.77 -4.71
CA TYR A 124 3.61 5.66 -4.75
C TYR A 124 4.08 4.28 -4.29
N GLU A 125 5.15 3.78 -4.89
CA GLU A 125 5.75 2.48 -4.57
C GLU A 125 7.27 2.54 -4.64
N GLU A 126 7.93 1.85 -3.72
CA GLU A 126 9.37 1.60 -3.73
C GLU A 126 9.67 0.13 -3.50
N VAL A 127 10.74 -0.37 -4.13
CA VAL A 127 11.22 -1.74 -3.93
C VAL A 127 12.49 -1.72 -3.09
N HIS A 128 12.48 -2.49 -2.01
CA HIS A 128 13.59 -2.57 -1.06
C HIS A 128 14.04 -4.01 -0.82
N PRO A 129 15.32 -4.25 -0.53
CA PRO A 129 15.79 -5.55 -0.06
C PRO A 129 15.23 -5.84 1.35
N MET A 130 15.08 -7.13 1.70
CA MET A 130 14.53 -7.59 2.99
C MET A 130 15.21 -6.93 4.21
N ARG A 131 16.51 -6.66 4.17
CA ARG A 131 17.24 -5.96 5.25
C ARG A 131 16.73 -4.54 5.56
N ARG A 132 15.92 -3.96 4.66
CA ARG A 132 15.27 -2.64 4.82
C ARG A 132 13.86 -2.72 5.41
N TYR A 133 13.34 -3.93 5.63
CA TYR A 133 12.02 -4.12 6.21
C TYR A 133 11.90 -3.42 7.56
N ASN A 134 10.85 -2.63 7.73
CA ASN A 134 10.57 -1.86 8.95
C ASN A 134 11.73 -0.97 9.43
N ASN A 135 12.65 -0.58 8.55
CA ASN A 135 13.76 0.30 8.88
C ASN A 135 13.29 1.77 8.97
N PRO A 136 13.47 2.47 10.11
CA PRO A 136 12.97 3.84 10.27
C PRO A 136 13.55 4.84 9.26
N ARG A 137 14.83 4.70 8.86
CA ARG A 137 15.44 5.56 7.84
C ARG A 137 14.79 5.35 6.47
N THR A 138 14.48 4.11 6.11
CA THR A 138 13.75 3.77 4.88
C THR A 138 12.36 4.40 4.89
N HIS A 139 11.64 4.26 6.01
CA HIS A 139 10.32 4.84 6.20
C HIS A 139 10.33 6.37 6.05
N ARG A 140 11.26 7.06 6.71
CA ARG A 140 11.41 8.53 6.61
C ARG A 140 11.68 8.97 5.18
N GLN A 141 12.61 8.32 4.49
CA GLN A 141 12.94 8.64 3.10
C GLN A 141 11.75 8.40 2.15
N PHE A 142 10.99 7.34 2.37
CA PHE A 142 9.76 7.06 1.63
C PHE A 142 8.72 8.17 1.85
N LEU A 143 8.45 8.54 3.10
CA LEU A 143 7.50 9.61 3.44
C LEU A 143 7.90 10.96 2.84
N GLN A 144 9.19 11.33 2.93
CA GLN A 144 9.69 12.58 2.34
C GLN A 144 9.49 12.64 0.83
N ARG A 145 9.78 11.54 0.11
CA ARG A 145 9.54 11.47 -1.34
C ARG A 145 8.07 11.49 -1.67
N PHE A 146 7.26 10.78 -0.91
CA PHE A 146 5.82 10.74 -1.11
C PHE A 146 5.16 12.10 -0.83
N HIS A 147 5.59 12.79 0.22
CA HIS A 147 5.14 14.14 0.54
C HIS A 147 5.33 15.13 -0.63
N GLN A 148 6.46 15.03 -1.35
CA GLN A 148 6.73 15.87 -2.52
C GLN A 148 5.78 15.62 -3.70
N MET A 149 5.02 14.52 -3.70
CA MET A 149 4.08 14.15 -4.76
C MET A 149 2.62 14.44 -4.38
N VAL A 150 2.32 14.52 -3.09
CA VAL A 150 0.97 14.81 -2.59
C VAL A 150 0.67 16.28 -2.81
N PRO A 151 -0.51 16.66 -3.37
CA PRO A 151 -0.89 18.05 -3.56
C PRO A 151 -0.89 18.84 -2.24
N ALA A 152 -0.44 20.08 -2.27
CA ALA A 152 -0.25 20.92 -1.07
C ALA A 152 -1.54 21.17 -0.26
N HIS A 153 -2.72 21.09 -0.91
CA HIS A 153 -4.02 21.22 -0.22
C HIS A 153 -4.44 19.96 0.53
N CYS A 154 -3.72 18.85 0.37
CA CYS A 154 -4.05 17.57 0.99
C CYS A 154 -3.35 17.39 2.33
N HIS A 155 -4.14 17.15 3.38
CA HIS A 155 -3.68 16.73 4.71
C HIS A 155 -4.15 15.29 4.98
N PRO A 156 -3.47 14.28 4.45
CA PRO A 156 -3.94 12.90 4.50
C PRO A 156 -3.96 12.31 5.90
N ILE A 157 -4.84 11.32 6.07
CA ILE A 157 -4.83 10.41 7.22
C ILE A 157 -4.12 9.13 6.80
N ILE A 158 -2.89 8.95 7.26
CA ILE A 158 -2.07 7.76 6.94
C ILE A 158 -2.52 6.58 7.81
N VAL A 159 -2.90 5.49 7.17
CA VAL A 159 -3.36 4.27 7.86
C VAL A 159 -2.36 3.13 7.67
N THR A 160 -1.92 2.54 8.77
CA THR A 160 -0.92 1.47 8.75
C THR A 160 -1.27 0.30 9.67
N ASP A 161 -0.63 -0.84 9.42
CA ASP A 161 -0.74 -2.01 10.28
C ASP A 161 0.13 -1.90 11.55
N ALA A 162 0.20 -2.99 12.32
CA ALA A 162 1.00 -3.05 13.55
C ALA A 162 2.52 -3.20 13.32
N GLY A 163 2.97 -3.30 12.10
CA GLY A 163 4.39 -3.33 11.73
C GLY A 163 5.04 -1.94 11.85
N PHE A 164 4.26 -0.89 11.64
CA PHE A 164 4.70 0.49 11.78
C PHE A 164 4.67 0.93 13.24
N ARG A 165 5.68 1.69 13.67
CA ARG A 165 5.92 2.00 15.09
C ARG A 165 6.17 3.48 15.32
N GLY A 166 6.41 3.88 16.57
CA GLY A 166 6.60 5.25 17.01
C GLY A 166 7.45 6.17 16.11
N PRO A 167 8.62 5.78 15.60
CA PRO A 167 9.37 6.62 14.66
C PRO A 167 8.60 6.98 13.40
N TRP A 168 7.83 6.03 12.83
CA TRP A 168 6.96 6.27 11.67
C TRP A 168 5.90 7.34 11.97
N PHE A 169 5.20 7.21 13.08
CA PHE A 169 4.13 8.14 13.45
C PHE A 169 4.65 9.55 13.66
N ARG A 170 5.82 9.72 14.28
CA ARG A 170 6.49 11.02 14.41
C ARG A 170 6.91 11.61 13.05
N ASP A 171 7.41 10.76 12.14
CA ASP A 171 7.78 11.21 10.81
C ASP A 171 6.54 11.65 10.00
N VAL A 172 5.36 11.03 10.22
CA VAL A 172 4.07 11.46 9.63
C VAL A 172 3.61 12.79 10.22
N GLU A 173 3.63 12.94 11.56
CA GLU A 173 3.27 14.19 12.25
C GLU A 173 4.19 15.37 11.85
N ALA A 174 5.47 15.11 11.61
CA ALA A 174 6.43 16.12 11.14
C ALA A 174 6.13 16.66 9.73
N LEU A 175 5.25 16.00 8.97
CA LEU A 175 4.75 16.43 7.67
C LEU A 175 3.38 17.13 7.76
N ASP A 176 2.90 17.44 8.97
CA ASP A 176 1.56 17.97 9.24
C ASP A 176 0.44 17.02 8.73
N TRP A 177 0.67 15.72 8.83
CA TRP A 177 -0.29 14.69 8.44
C TRP A 177 -0.80 13.94 9.66
N ASP A 178 -2.06 13.50 9.57
CA ASP A 178 -2.65 12.63 10.59
C ASP A 178 -2.40 11.15 10.30
N TRP A 179 -2.57 10.33 11.32
CA TRP A 179 -2.42 8.89 11.18
C TRP A 179 -3.36 8.09 12.06
N VAL A 180 -3.60 6.84 11.63
CA VAL A 180 -4.25 5.77 12.39
C VAL A 180 -3.41 4.51 12.26
N GLY A 181 -2.94 3.97 13.37
CA GLY A 181 -2.13 2.75 13.38
C GLY A 181 -2.65 1.74 14.41
N ARG A 182 -2.39 0.46 14.17
CA ARG A 182 -2.72 -0.59 15.13
C ARG A 182 -1.58 -0.79 16.12
N VAL A 183 -1.90 -0.79 17.41
CA VAL A 183 -0.98 -1.17 18.47
C VAL A 183 -1.18 -2.65 18.80
N ARG A 184 -0.10 -3.43 18.81
CA ARG A 184 -0.14 -4.88 18.99
C ARG A 184 1.12 -5.39 19.68
N ASN A 185 1.08 -6.66 20.10
CA ASN A 185 2.18 -7.35 20.76
C ASN A 185 2.42 -6.88 22.20
N SER A 186 3.59 -7.17 22.75
CA SER A 186 3.96 -6.88 24.14
C SER A 186 4.40 -5.43 24.33
N ILE A 187 3.55 -4.47 23.95
CA ILE A 187 3.80 -3.05 24.19
C ILE A 187 3.26 -2.70 25.58
N LYS A 188 4.00 -1.91 26.33
CA LYS A 188 3.55 -1.40 27.64
C LYS A 188 2.98 0.00 27.46
N TYR A 189 1.90 0.29 28.21
CA TYR A 189 1.35 1.63 28.37
C TYR A 189 1.45 2.07 29.83
N PHE A 190 1.58 3.35 30.05
CA PHE A 190 1.56 3.94 31.38
C PHE A 190 0.11 4.15 31.83
N GLN A 191 -0.22 3.63 33.01
CA GLN A 191 -1.51 3.80 33.64
C GLN A 191 -1.38 4.87 34.74
N PRO A 192 -1.91 6.10 34.53
CA PRO A 192 -1.74 7.18 35.48
C PRO A 192 -2.32 6.90 36.85
N GLU A 193 -3.45 6.19 36.89
CA GLU A 193 -4.20 5.87 38.13
C GLU A 193 -3.39 5.01 39.11
N THR A 194 -2.56 4.12 38.61
CA THR A 194 -1.73 3.22 39.42
C THR A 194 -0.24 3.55 39.36
N GLN A 195 0.16 4.56 38.56
CA GLN A 195 1.56 4.94 38.34
C GLN A 195 2.42 3.77 37.80
N ARG A 196 1.83 2.82 37.06
CA ARG A 196 2.50 1.59 36.64
C ARG A 196 2.48 1.43 35.11
N TRP A 197 3.50 0.74 34.63
CA TRP A 197 3.57 0.29 33.23
C TRP A 197 2.89 -1.07 33.08
N CYS A 198 1.74 -1.10 32.40
CA CYS A 198 0.93 -2.29 32.16
C CYS A 198 1.08 -2.77 30.70
N ASP A 199 0.88 -4.06 30.47
CA ASP A 199 0.80 -4.60 29.12
C ASP A 199 -0.52 -4.17 28.47
N ILE A 200 -0.47 -3.73 27.19
CA ILE A 200 -1.68 -3.32 26.46
C ILE A 200 -2.75 -4.41 26.38
N ARG A 201 -2.37 -5.67 26.51
CA ARG A 201 -3.31 -6.80 26.51
C ARG A 201 -4.27 -6.76 27.69
N SER A 202 -3.91 -6.08 28.78
CA SER A 202 -4.83 -5.87 29.91
C SER A 202 -6.09 -5.10 29.50
N LEU A 203 -5.96 -4.17 28.52
CA LEU A 203 -7.08 -3.40 27.98
C LEU A 203 -8.07 -4.27 27.18
N TYR A 204 -7.63 -5.41 26.65
CA TYR A 204 -8.46 -6.25 25.77
C TYR A 204 -9.69 -6.84 26.46
N ARG A 205 -9.68 -6.95 27.79
CA ARG A 205 -10.84 -7.38 28.57
C ARG A 205 -12.03 -6.45 28.39
N ASP A 206 -11.75 -5.16 28.23
CA ASP A 206 -12.75 -4.10 28.11
C ASP A 206 -13.24 -3.86 26.66
N ALA A 207 -12.80 -4.70 25.73
CA ALA A 207 -13.17 -4.56 24.34
C ALA A 207 -14.65 -4.92 24.11
N THR A 208 -15.37 -4.01 23.48
CA THR A 208 -16.78 -4.19 23.08
C THR A 208 -16.91 -4.08 21.55
N PRO A 209 -18.04 -4.50 20.96
CA PRO A 209 -18.31 -4.28 19.53
C PRO A 209 -18.37 -2.78 19.17
N ARG A 210 -18.70 -1.91 20.13
CA ARG A 210 -18.66 -0.45 19.95
C ARG A 210 -17.25 0.06 20.22
N VAL A 211 -16.80 1.03 19.43
CA VAL A 211 -15.49 1.67 19.62
C VAL A 211 -15.49 2.46 20.94
N ARG A 212 -14.56 2.16 21.81
CA ARG A 212 -14.33 2.87 23.08
C ARG A 212 -13.09 3.74 22.96
N HIS A 213 -13.19 5.00 23.36
CA HIS A 213 -12.04 5.87 23.60
C HIS A 213 -11.41 5.50 24.94
N ILE A 214 -10.13 5.12 24.91
CA ILE A 214 -9.35 4.75 26.13
C ILE A 214 -8.67 5.99 26.73
N GLY A 215 -8.61 7.08 26.00
CA GLY A 215 -7.93 8.30 26.38
C GLY A 215 -6.52 8.42 25.81
N LEU A 216 -5.83 9.46 26.22
CA LEU A 216 -4.43 9.69 25.93
C LEU A 216 -3.58 8.78 26.84
N ARG A 217 -2.70 7.99 26.25
CA ARG A 217 -1.82 7.05 26.97
C ARG A 217 -0.39 7.15 26.47
N CYS A 218 0.55 7.09 27.39
CA CYS A 218 1.96 7.00 27.07
C CYS A 218 2.32 5.55 26.76
N LEU A 219 2.86 5.29 25.58
CA LEU A 219 3.32 3.97 25.16
C LEU A 219 4.84 3.88 25.20
N SER A 220 5.37 2.70 25.49
CA SER A 220 6.79 2.37 25.55
C SER A 220 7.56 3.11 26.65
N PRO A 221 8.00 2.41 27.71
CA PRO A 221 8.78 3.01 28.80
C PRO A 221 10.04 3.73 28.32
N ARG A 222 10.68 3.19 27.26
CA ARG A 222 11.92 3.73 26.71
C ARG A 222 11.71 5.01 25.90
N HIS A 223 10.62 5.07 25.10
CA HIS A 223 10.43 6.13 24.10
C HIS A 223 9.34 7.13 24.45
N ARG A 224 8.45 6.78 25.38
CA ARG A 224 7.38 7.63 25.94
C ARG A 224 6.54 8.35 24.90
N TYR A 225 5.95 7.59 23.96
CA TYR A 225 5.05 8.13 22.95
C TYR A 225 3.64 8.33 23.53
N TRP A 226 3.07 9.53 23.38
CA TRP A 226 1.72 9.85 23.81
C TRP A 226 0.75 9.75 22.64
N TYR A 227 -0.21 8.81 22.72
CA TYR A 227 -1.19 8.59 21.68
C TYR A 227 -2.60 8.48 22.23
N ARG A 228 -3.60 8.95 21.47
CA ARG A 228 -5.00 8.66 21.75
C ARG A 228 -5.29 7.23 21.33
N LEU A 229 -5.83 6.45 22.27
CA LEU A 229 -6.12 5.04 22.06
C LEU A 229 -7.63 4.81 21.92
N TYR A 230 -7.98 3.96 20.98
CA TYR A 230 -9.33 3.48 20.76
C TYR A 230 -9.32 1.95 20.72
N LEU A 231 -10.27 1.33 21.44
CA LEU A 231 -10.39 -0.11 21.59
C LEU A 231 -11.70 -0.59 20.98
N VAL A 232 -11.66 -1.67 20.22
CA VAL A 232 -12.84 -2.30 19.66
C VAL A 232 -12.65 -3.80 19.49
N ARG A 233 -13.66 -4.58 19.78
CA ARG A 233 -13.73 -5.99 19.38
C ARG A 233 -14.15 -6.04 17.92
N ALA A 234 -13.20 -6.26 17.03
CA ALA A 234 -13.49 -6.37 15.61
C ALA A 234 -14.52 -7.50 15.37
N TYR A 235 -15.59 -7.18 14.64
CA TYR A 235 -16.61 -8.16 14.32
C TYR A 235 -15.98 -9.29 13.52
N GLN A 236 -15.92 -10.47 14.08
CA GLN A 236 -15.48 -11.66 13.36
C GLN A 236 -16.60 -12.04 12.39
N ARG A 237 -16.31 -12.05 11.10
CA ARG A 237 -17.16 -12.78 10.15
C ARG A 237 -17.44 -14.16 10.73
N ARG A 238 -18.71 -14.59 10.78
CA ARG A 238 -19.05 -15.98 11.12
C ARG A 238 -18.14 -16.89 10.31
N PRO A 239 -17.44 -17.85 10.91
CA PRO A 239 -16.62 -18.78 10.16
C PRO A 239 -17.52 -19.45 9.14
N GLY A 240 -17.26 -19.26 7.86
CA GLY A 240 -17.86 -20.07 6.81
C GLY A 240 -17.56 -21.53 7.10
N ARG A 241 -18.39 -22.46 6.57
CA ARG A 241 -18.21 -23.91 6.74
C ARG A 241 -16.73 -24.32 6.78
N PRO A 242 -16.32 -25.17 7.73
CA PRO A 242 -14.92 -25.51 7.90
C PRO A 242 -14.37 -26.10 6.59
N ARG A 243 -13.45 -25.41 5.96
CA ARG A 243 -12.64 -25.98 4.88
C ARG A 243 -11.89 -27.17 5.45
N LYS A 244 -11.87 -28.28 4.72
CA LYS A 244 -11.14 -29.53 5.06
C LYS A 244 -9.78 -29.19 5.71
N ARG A 245 -9.56 -29.79 6.87
CA ARG A 245 -8.42 -29.59 7.77
C ARG A 245 -7.10 -29.80 6.99
N LYS A 246 -6.43 -28.72 6.59
CA LYS A 246 -5.01 -28.80 6.27
C LYS A 246 -4.25 -28.92 7.58
N LEU A 247 -3.29 -29.84 7.65
CA LEU A 247 -2.33 -29.93 8.75
C LEU A 247 -1.61 -28.58 8.88
N TYR A 248 -1.82 -27.92 10.01
CA TYR A 248 -1.28 -26.58 10.29
C TYR A 248 0.03 -26.73 11.09
N SER A 249 0.99 -25.84 10.81
CA SER A 249 2.21 -25.74 11.61
C SER A 249 1.90 -25.21 13.02
N SER A 250 2.81 -25.42 13.98
CA SER A 250 2.69 -24.93 15.37
C SER A 250 2.47 -23.41 15.47
N ASN A 251 2.90 -22.64 14.47
CA ASN A 251 2.71 -21.20 14.39
C ASN A 251 1.27 -20.76 14.04
N ASP A 252 0.42 -21.63 13.51
CA ASP A 252 -0.94 -21.29 13.09
C ASP A 252 -1.86 -20.97 14.28
N GLY A 253 -1.62 -21.58 15.44
CA GLY A 253 -2.35 -21.30 16.68
C GLY A 253 -2.08 -19.89 17.20
N LEU A 254 -0.82 -19.45 17.16
CA LEU A 254 -0.41 -18.09 17.54
C LEU A 254 -0.97 -17.07 16.53
N TYR A 255 -0.88 -17.35 15.24
CA TYR A 255 -1.41 -16.50 14.17
C TYR A 255 -2.92 -16.29 14.33
N ARG A 256 -3.71 -17.36 14.56
CA ARG A 256 -5.17 -17.27 14.81
C ARG A 256 -5.50 -16.47 16.05
N ARG A 257 -4.77 -16.65 17.16
CA ARG A 257 -4.95 -15.90 18.41
C ARG A 257 -4.69 -14.41 18.18
N LEU A 258 -3.64 -14.09 17.44
CA LEU A 258 -3.27 -12.72 17.10
C LEU A 258 -4.30 -12.05 16.18
N HIS A 259 -4.91 -12.79 15.23
CA HIS A 259 -5.97 -12.27 14.36
C HIS A 259 -7.30 -12.06 15.09
N ARG A 260 -7.57 -12.81 16.15
CA ARG A 260 -8.78 -12.68 16.99
C ARG A 260 -8.68 -11.59 18.06
N ALA A 261 -7.47 -11.07 18.31
CA ALA A 261 -7.28 -10.03 19.32
C ALA A 261 -8.07 -8.76 18.95
N PRO A 262 -8.66 -8.08 19.95
CA PRO A 262 -9.29 -6.79 19.75
C PRO A 262 -8.36 -5.80 19.02
N TRP A 263 -8.94 -4.85 18.33
CA TRP A 263 -8.17 -3.78 17.72
C TRP A 263 -7.95 -2.68 18.75
N LEU A 264 -6.70 -2.47 19.14
CA LEU A 264 -6.25 -1.29 19.82
C LEU A 264 -5.63 -0.37 18.76
N LEU A 265 -6.31 0.74 18.47
CA LEU A 265 -5.91 1.71 17.47
C LEU A 265 -5.35 2.94 18.17
N ALA A 266 -4.21 3.40 17.73
CA ALA A 266 -3.59 4.66 18.14
C ALA A 266 -3.71 5.68 17.01
N THR A 267 -3.78 6.98 17.35
CA THR A 267 -3.97 8.04 16.37
C THR A 267 -3.49 9.40 16.88
N SER A 268 -3.09 10.30 15.95
CA SER A 268 -2.90 11.73 16.17
C SER A 268 -4.21 12.51 16.20
N LEU A 269 -5.26 11.99 15.54
CA LEU A 269 -6.55 12.68 15.40
C LEU A 269 -7.11 13.12 16.75
N PRO A 270 -7.67 14.35 16.85
CA PRO A 270 -8.29 14.85 18.07
C PRO A 270 -9.50 14.00 18.47
N HIS A 271 -9.75 13.92 19.78
CA HIS A 271 -10.99 13.31 20.27
C HIS A 271 -12.13 14.31 20.19
N GLN A 272 -13.09 13.99 19.34
CA GLN A 272 -14.32 14.77 19.14
C GLN A 272 -15.50 13.84 18.87
N ARG A 273 -16.71 14.39 18.84
CA ARG A 273 -17.91 13.61 18.48
C ARG A 273 -17.72 12.90 17.12
N GLY A 274 -17.92 11.59 17.08
CA GLY A 274 -17.75 10.79 15.86
C GLY A 274 -16.32 10.31 15.56
N ALA A 275 -15.28 10.74 16.31
CA ALA A 275 -13.89 10.35 16.08
C ALA A 275 -13.70 8.84 16.03
N GLY A 276 -14.32 8.08 16.97
CA GLY A 276 -14.25 6.61 16.97
C GLY A 276 -14.76 5.97 15.68
N ALA A 277 -15.86 6.50 15.11
CA ALA A 277 -16.42 6.00 13.86
C ALA A 277 -15.49 6.32 12.66
N LEU A 278 -14.91 7.52 12.62
CA LEU A 278 -13.93 7.91 11.61
C LEU A 278 -12.70 7.00 11.64
N ILE A 279 -12.11 6.81 12.82
CA ILE A 279 -10.91 5.97 13.02
C ILE A 279 -11.19 4.53 12.59
N MET A 280 -12.34 3.97 12.97
CA MET A 280 -12.74 2.64 12.54
C MET A 280 -12.95 2.52 11.05
N ARG A 281 -13.62 3.48 10.44
CA ARG A 281 -13.81 3.53 8.98
C ARG A 281 -12.47 3.61 8.27
N ALA A 282 -11.57 4.50 8.71
CA ALA A 282 -10.24 4.64 8.14
C ALA A 282 -9.45 3.33 8.27
N TYR A 283 -9.42 2.73 9.46
CA TYR A 283 -8.64 1.49 9.68
C TYR A 283 -9.20 0.28 8.91
N LYS A 284 -10.52 0.16 8.75
CA LYS A 284 -11.14 -0.91 7.93
C LYS A 284 -10.70 -0.84 6.47
N ARG A 285 -10.49 0.35 5.94
CA ARG A 285 -10.05 0.54 4.57
C ARG A 285 -8.62 0.01 4.30
N ARG A 286 -7.83 -0.22 5.35
CA ARG A 286 -6.52 -0.86 5.23
C ARG A 286 -6.59 -2.21 4.51
N MET A 287 -7.69 -2.95 4.64
CA MET A 287 -7.83 -4.24 3.96
C MET A 287 -7.82 -4.13 2.43
N GLU A 288 -8.16 -2.96 1.89
CA GLU A 288 -8.24 -2.75 0.43
C GLU A 288 -6.85 -2.82 -0.24
N ILE A 289 -5.77 -2.44 0.47
CA ILE A 289 -4.41 -2.60 -0.07
C ILE A 289 -3.98 -4.08 -0.09
N GLU A 290 -4.42 -4.89 0.89
CA GLU A 290 -4.14 -6.33 0.92
C GLU A 290 -4.81 -7.05 -0.26
N GLU A 291 -6.04 -6.65 -0.61
CA GLU A 291 -6.73 -7.17 -1.80
C GLU A 291 -5.99 -6.76 -3.09
N THR A 292 -5.52 -5.52 -3.17
CA THR A 292 -4.71 -5.03 -4.30
C THR A 292 -3.39 -5.80 -4.43
N PHE A 293 -2.72 -6.11 -3.31
CA PHE A 293 -1.53 -6.97 -3.33
C PHE A 293 -1.85 -8.40 -3.80
N ARG A 294 -3.03 -8.91 -3.45
CA ARG A 294 -3.49 -10.21 -3.92
C ARG A 294 -3.67 -10.22 -5.43
N ASP A 295 -4.31 -9.19 -5.98
CA ASP A 295 -4.50 -9.05 -7.43
C ASP A 295 -3.16 -8.89 -8.15
N LEU A 296 -2.25 -8.10 -7.61
CA LEU A 296 -0.90 -7.94 -8.18
C LEU A 296 -0.15 -9.28 -8.29
N LYS A 297 -0.29 -10.16 -7.28
CA LYS A 297 0.44 -11.44 -7.18
C LYS A 297 -0.27 -12.63 -7.83
N SER A 298 -1.59 -12.61 -7.93
CA SER A 298 -2.40 -13.72 -8.43
C SER A 298 -2.12 -13.99 -9.92
N HIS A 299 -1.81 -15.26 -10.24
CA HIS A 299 -1.63 -15.67 -11.64
C HIS A 299 -2.96 -15.95 -12.35
N ARG A 300 -4.00 -16.28 -11.58
CA ARG A 300 -5.30 -16.67 -12.11
C ARG A 300 -6.22 -15.47 -12.35
N TRP A 301 -6.18 -14.49 -11.43
CA TRP A 301 -7.14 -13.39 -11.40
C TRP A 301 -6.49 -11.99 -11.41
N GLY A 302 -5.16 -11.94 -11.61
CA GLY A 302 -4.41 -10.69 -11.53
C GLY A 302 -3.17 -10.71 -12.42
N PHE A 303 -2.24 -9.82 -12.09
CA PHE A 303 -1.08 -9.54 -12.94
C PHE A 303 0.08 -10.52 -12.80
N ALA A 304 -0.01 -11.52 -11.93
CA ALA A 304 0.96 -12.59 -11.78
C ALA A 304 2.42 -12.14 -11.51
N LEU A 305 2.61 -11.11 -10.68
CA LEU A 305 3.94 -10.58 -10.35
C LEU A 305 4.92 -11.66 -9.88
N ARG A 306 4.43 -12.75 -9.27
CA ARG A 306 5.23 -13.91 -8.85
C ARG A 306 6.10 -14.51 -9.96
N TYR A 307 5.71 -14.35 -11.23
CA TYR A 307 6.47 -14.84 -12.38
C TYR A 307 7.50 -13.85 -12.91
N ALA A 308 7.64 -12.67 -12.33
CA ALA A 308 8.61 -11.67 -12.77
C ALA A 308 10.06 -12.17 -12.68
N GLN A 309 10.37 -13.00 -11.69
CA GLN A 309 11.67 -13.63 -11.44
C GLN A 309 12.87 -12.66 -11.46
N THR A 310 12.63 -11.36 -11.33
CA THR A 310 13.69 -10.34 -11.30
C THR A 310 14.17 -10.09 -9.88
N LYS A 311 15.50 -10.15 -9.68
CA LYS A 311 16.15 -9.76 -8.43
C LYS A 311 16.63 -8.30 -8.43
N ASN A 312 16.42 -7.60 -9.53
CA ASN A 312 16.77 -6.19 -9.68
C ASN A 312 15.60 -5.29 -9.24
N SER A 313 15.79 -4.52 -8.17
CA SER A 313 14.77 -3.64 -7.61
C SER A 313 14.26 -2.59 -8.62
N LYS A 314 15.15 -1.99 -9.43
CA LYS A 314 14.77 -0.99 -10.43
C LYS A 314 13.87 -1.60 -11.52
N ARG A 315 14.21 -2.79 -12.02
CA ARG A 315 13.36 -3.49 -13.01
C ARG A 315 12.00 -3.85 -12.42
N LEU A 316 11.96 -4.27 -11.16
CA LEU A 316 10.71 -4.56 -10.46
C LEU A 316 9.86 -3.30 -10.30
N GLU A 317 10.48 -2.16 -9.96
CA GLU A 317 9.79 -0.85 -9.90
C GLU A 317 9.16 -0.44 -11.23
N MET A 318 9.76 -0.81 -12.37
CA MET A 318 9.15 -0.57 -13.68
C MET A 318 7.98 -1.50 -13.95
N LEU A 319 8.05 -2.77 -13.57
CA LEU A 319 6.91 -3.69 -13.66
C LEU A 319 5.74 -3.20 -12.79
N LEU A 320 6.02 -2.68 -11.60
CA LEU A 320 5.01 -2.09 -10.71
C LEU A 320 4.38 -0.85 -11.35
N LEU A 321 5.17 0.05 -11.93
CA LEU A 321 4.65 1.21 -12.65
C LEU A 321 3.70 0.82 -13.79
N ILE A 322 4.06 -0.20 -14.58
CA ILE A 322 3.21 -0.74 -15.64
C ILE A 322 1.87 -1.24 -15.07
N ALA A 323 1.91 -1.97 -13.95
CA ALA A 323 0.72 -2.45 -13.27
C ALA A 323 -0.16 -1.31 -12.73
N VAL A 324 0.47 -0.28 -12.16
CA VAL A 324 -0.24 0.91 -11.64
C VAL A 324 -0.96 1.63 -12.78
N LEU A 325 -0.30 1.86 -13.91
CA LEU A 325 -0.91 2.53 -15.06
C LEU A 325 -2.05 1.70 -15.66
N ALA A 326 -1.89 0.38 -15.75
CA ALA A 326 -2.97 -0.52 -16.16
C ALA A 326 -4.17 -0.46 -15.20
N THR A 327 -3.93 -0.51 -13.89
CA THR A 327 -4.98 -0.41 -12.88
C THR A 327 -5.69 0.95 -12.93
N PHE A 328 -4.92 2.03 -13.07
CA PHE A 328 -5.43 3.39 -13.14
C PHE A 328 -6.38 3.60 -14.31
N ILE A 329 -5.99 3.14 -15.51
CA ILE A 329 -6.85 3.30 -16.70
C ILE A 329 -8.09 2.42 -16.62
N LEU A 330 -8.00 1.21 -16.07
CA LEU A 330 -9.18 0.36 -15.85
C LEU A 330 -10.16 1.01 -14.87
N TRP A 331 -9.64 1.66 -13.82
CA TRP A 331 -10.48 2.39 -12.86
C TRP A 331 -11.15 3.60 -13.51
N LEU A 332 -10.43 4.37 -14.33
CA LEU A 332 -11.02 5.50 -15.05
C LEU A 332 -12.14 5.06 -16.00
N LEU A 333 -11.95 3.95 -16.71
CA LEU A 333 -12.99 3.38 -17.58
C LEU A 333 -14.21 2.93 -16.78
N GLY A 334 -14.01 2.28 -15.62
CA GLY A 334 -15.09 1.86 -14.74
C GLY A 334 -15.87 3.01 -14.09
N LEU A 335 -15.33 4.24 -14.06
CA LEU A 335 -16.07 5.44 -13.64
C LEU A 335 -16.90 6.06 -14.76
N ALA A 336 -16.57 5.75 -16.02
CA ALA A 336 -17.23 6.31 -17.20
C ALA A 336 -18.41 5.45 -17.66
N THR A 337 -18.54 4.23 -17.13
CA THR A 337 -19.68 3.31 -17.35
C THR A 337 -20.69 3.40 -16.23
#